data_8ea2ff97660d63222705e4181e2b8968
#
_entry.id   8ea2ff97660d63222705e4181e2b8968
#
_cell.length_a   1.000
_cell.length_b   1.000
_cell.length_c   1.000
_cell.angle_alpha   90.00
_cell.angle_beta   90.00
_cell.angle_gamma   90.00
#
_symmetry.space_group_name_H-M   'P 1'
#
loop_
_entity.id
_entity.type
_entity.pdbx_description
1 polymer ?
#
loop_
_entity_poly.entity_id
_entity_poly.type
_entity_poly.pdbx_seq_one_letter_code
_entity_poly.pdbx_strand_id
1 'polypeptide(L)'
;MTPEAIAVVIPAHNEQTLLPRALAAVTAAARHPALADLRVMTVVAADACVDDTAKVADTAGASVLHLGSQNPGKARAAAVQHAMATLGTPASATWIASTDADSAVPPNWLAFQLEQARANWEAVVGTVTVTRWPPVPQLADRHHKLYYASRPTCGGLWRHPHVHGANLGVAAEAYQGVGGFPALPVGEDHALVSALERNGHRVLRTPDCPVETSSRLRPRAVGGFGDDLAKLAAEEEVMH
;
A
#
# COMPACT_ATOMS: atom_id res chain seq x y z
N MET A 1 0.62 14.71 15.25
CA MET A 1 -0.33 13.68 15.78
C MET A 1 0.45 12.60 16.51
N THR A 2 -0.11 12.01 17.58
CA THR A 2 0.53 10.87 18.26
C THR A 2 -0.43 9.68 18.15
N PRO A 3 -0.21 8.75 17.21
CA PRO A 3 -1.07 7.58 17.09
C PRO A 3 -1.02 6.69 18.32
N GLU A 4 -2.17 6.15 18.71
CA GLU A 4 -2.36 5.10 19.73
C GLU A 4 -2.69 3.76 19.07
N ALA A 5 -3.11 3.78 17.82
CA ALA A 5 -3.40 2.60 17.02
C ALA A 5 -3.00 2.76 15.55
N ILE A 6 -2.67 1.63 14.95
CA ILE A 6 -2.39 1.52 13.50
C ILE A 6 -3.33 0.48 12.90
N ALA A 7 -4.08 0.88 11.87
CA ALA A 7 -4.90 0.03 11.04
C ALA A 7 -4.13 -0.33 9.76
N VAL A 8 -3.66 -1.57 9.64
CA VAL A 8 -3.06 -2.05 8.38
C VAL A 8 -4.17 -2.64 7.51
N VAL A 9 -4.33 -2.13 6.29
CA VAL A 9 -5.40 -2.53 5.37
C VAL A 9 -4.81 -3.13 4.08
N ILE A 10 -5.30 -4.31 3.70
CA ILE A 10 -4.82 -5.10 2.58
C ILE A 10 -6.02 -5.55 1.73
N PRO A 11 -6.26 -4.97 0.55
CA PRO A 11 -7.22 -5.53 -0.40
C PRO A 11 -6.63 -6.78 -1.04
N ALA A 12 -7.43 -7.83 -1.20
CA ALA A 12 -6.99 -9.09 -1.78
C ALA A 12 -8.06 -9.69 -2.70
N HIS A 13 -7.65 -10.09 -3.91
CA HIS A 13 -8.48 -10.82 -4.86
C HIS A 13 -7.71 -12.00 -5.43
N ASN A 14 -8.03 -13.22 -4.98
CA ASN A 14 -7.36 -14.46 -5.39
C ASN A 14 -5.83 -14.44 -5.20
N GLU A 15 -5.37 -14.12 -3.99
CA GLU A 15 -3.95 -13.93 -3.65
C GLU A 15 -3.41 -15.02 -2.70
N GLN A 16 -4.01 -16.21 -2.65
CA GLN A 16 -3.59 -17.31 -1.75
C GLN A 16 -2.09 -17.61 -1.80
N THR A 17 -1.43 -17.35 -2.95
CA THR A 17 -0.01 -17.67 -3.17
C THR A 17 0.94 -16.61 -2.62
N LEU A 18 0.59 -15.32 -2.76
CA LEU A 18 1.48 -14.20 -2.39
C LEU A 18 1.14 -13.58 -1.03
N LEU A 19 -0.12 -13.66 -0.60
CA LEU A 19 -0.60 -13.14 0.66
C LEU A 19 0.18 -13.65 1.90
N PRO A 20 0.61 -14.95 1.98
CA PRO A 20 1.40 -15.41 3.14
C PRO A 20 2.67 -14.60 3.36
N ARG A 21 3.39 -14.23 2.27
CA ARG A 21 4.60 -13.41 2.36
C ARG A 21 4.28 -11.98 2.80
N ALA A 22 3.22 -11.39 2.26
CA ALA A 22 2.77 -10.06 2.65
C ALA A 22 2.41 -9.99 4.14
N LEU A 23 1.63 -10.94 4.64
CA LEU A 23 1.23 -11.01 6.05
C LEU A 23 2.38 -11.28 6.99
N ALA A 24 3.33 -12.14 6.61
CA ALA A 24 4.55 -12.38 7.39
C ALA A 24 5.38 -11.08 7.52
N ALA A 25 5.51 -10.31 6.44
CA ALA A 25 6.20 -9.03 6.43
C ALA A 25 5.50 -7.98 7.32
N VAL A 26 4.18 -7.86 7.23
CA VAL A 26 3.38 -6.96 8.09
C VAL A 26 3.49 -7.37 9.56
N THR A 27 3.42 -8.67 9.86
CA THR A 27 3.59 -9.19 11.21
C THR A 27 4.98 -8.87 11.78
N ALA A 28 6.02 -8.97 10.97
CA ALA A 28 7.38 -8.59 11.37
C ALA A 28 7.47 -7.07 11.65
N ALA A 29 6.87 -6.25 10.79
CA ALA A 29 6.83 -4.80 10.98
C ALA A 29 6.03 -4.39 12.24
N ALA A 30 4.93 -5.08 12.54
CA ALA A 30 4.11 -4.84 13.73
C ALA A 30 4.83 -5.20 15.06
N ARG A 31 5.85 -6.05 15.00
CA ARG A 31 6.68 -6.42 16.17
C ARG A 31 7.85 -5.47 16.43
N HIS A 32 7.98 -4.41 15.64
CA HIS A 32 9.05 -3.44 15.84
C HIS A 32 8.97 -2.79 17.23
N PRO A 33 10.07 -2.66 18.00
CA PRO A 33 10.05 -2.13 19.37
C PRO A 33 9.39 -0.77 19.52
N ALA A 34 9.49 0.11 18.52
CA ALA A 34 8.84 1.42 18.54
C ALA A 34 7.30 1.37 18.59
N LEU A 35 6.70 0.19 18.36
CA LEU A 35 5.25 -0.03 18.36
C LEU A 35 4.74 -0.77 19.60
N ALA A 36 5.60 -1.01 20.61
CA ALA A 36 5.28 -1.85 21.78
C ALA A 36 4.02 -1.39 22.53
N ASP A 37 3.77 -0.09 22.56
CA ASP A 37 2.63 0.51 23.28
C ASP A 37 1.44 0.83 22.34
N LEU A 38 1.50 0.45 21.04
CA LEU A 38 0.45 0.71 20.09
C LEU A 38 -0.37 -0.54 19.77
N ARG A 39 -1.66 -0.34 19.57
CA ARG A 39 -2.51 -1.39 19.01
C ARG A 39 -2.34 -1.43 17.50
N VAL A 40 -1.86 -2.55 16.96
CA VAL A 40 -1.75 -2.77 15.51
C VAL A 40 -2.77 -3.82 15.11
N MET A 41 -3.65 -3.47 14.19
CA MET A 41 -4.66 -4.37 13.63
C MET A 41 -4.45 -4.52 12.13
N THR A 42 -4.37 -5.75 11.64
CA THR A 42 -4.32 -6.05 10.20
C THR A 42 -5.67 -6.55 9.74
N VAL A 43 -6.22 -5.91 8.71
CA VAL A 43 -7.47 -6.30 8.03
C VAL A 43 -7.16 -6.68 6.60
N VAL A 44 -7.58 -7.87 6.20
CA VAL A 44 -7.57 -8.33 4.80
C VAL A 44 -8.99 -8.28 4.26
N ALA A 45 -9.24 -7.43 3.27
CA ALA A 45 -10.48 -7.41 2.52
C ALA A 45 -10.40 -8.42 1.37
N ALA A 46 -10.92 -9.62 1.59
CA ALA A 46 -11.02 -10.69 0.60
C ALA A 46 -12.20 -10.39 -0.35
N ASP A 47 -11.90 -9.73 -1.47
CA ASP A 47 -12.91 -9.22 -2.40
C ASP A 47 -13.11 -10.19 -3.58
N ALA A 48 -14.27 -10.81 -3.63
CA ALA A 48 -14.68 -11.79 -4.65
C ALA A 48 -13.65 -12.93 -4.86
N CYS A 49 -13.02 -13.38 -3.78
CA CYS A 49 -12.07 -14.49 -3.81
C CYS A 49 -12.81 -15.83 -4.02
N VAL A 50 -12.26 -16.66 -4.90
CA VAL A 50 -12.70 -18.03 -5.16
C VAL A 50 -11.66 -19.08 -4.75
N ASP A 51 -10.49 -18.62 -4.26
CA ASP A 51 -9.38 -19.42 -3.77
C ASP A 51 -9.28 -19.35 -2.22
N ASP A 52 -8.25 -19.94 -1.64
CA ASP A 52 -8.04 -19.98 -0.20
C ASP A 52 -7.52 -18.64 0.42
N THR A 53 -7.59 -17.51 -0.29
CA THR A 53 -7.11 -16.19 0.19
C THR A 53 -7.62 -15.84 1.59
N ALA A 54 -8.92 -15.97 1.82
CA ALA A 54 -9.53 -15.63 3.11
C ALA A 54 -9.04 -16.55 4.24
N LYS A 55 -8.93 -17.86 3.96
CA LYS A 55 -8.41 -18.84 4.91
C LYS A 55 -6.94 -18.60 5.25
N VAL A 56 -6.13 -18.22 4.26
CA VAL A 56 -4.72 -17.83 4.46
C VAL A 56 -4.64 -16.63 5.41
N ALA A 57 -5.47 -15.62 5.20
CA ALA A 57 -5.50 -14.42 6.02
C ALA A 57 -5.89 -14.73 7.48
N ASP A 58 -6.95 -15.51 7.68
CA ASP A 58 -7.43 -15.92 9.00
C ASP A 58 -6.38 -16.75 9.75
N THR A 59 -5.76 -17.73 9.07
CA THR A 59 -4.69 -18.55 9.65
C THR A 59 -3.48 -17.71 10.09
N ALA A 60 -3.19 -16.61 9.40
CA ALA A 60 -2.13 -15.68 9.76
C ALA A 60 -2.52 -14.69 10.87
N GLY A 61 -3.74 -14.77 11.40
CA GLY A 61 -4.23 -13.90 12.48
C GLY A 61 -4.71 -12.52 12.02
N ALA A 62 -4.92 -12.30 10.74
CA ALA A 62 -5.54 -11.09 10.24
C ALA A 62 -7.06 -11.12 10.42
N SER A 63 -7.68 -9.97 10.65
CA SER A 63 -9.14 -9.86 10.56
C SER A 63 -9.57 -9.93 9.09
N VAL A 64 -10.49 -10.83 8.76
CA VAL A 64 -10.93 -11.04 7.39
C VAL A 64 -12.29 -10.42 7.14
N LEU A 65 -12.37 -9.59 6.10
CA LEU A 65 -13.62 -9.03 5.62
C LEU A 65 -13.93 -9.61 4.24
N HIS A 66 -15.08 -10.29 4.10
CA HIS A 66 -15.53 -10.85 2.83
C HIS A 66 -16.36 -9.83 2.04
N LEU A 67 -15.96 -9.59 0.80
CA LEU A 67 -16.61 -8.68 -0.12
C LEU A 67 -16.87 -9.36 -1.48
N GLY A 68 -17.74 -8.80 -2.29
CA GLY A 68 -18.05 -9.27 -3.64
C GLY A 68 -18.06 -8.15 -4.68
N SER A 69 -17.23 -7.10 -4.47
CA SER A 69 -17.29 -5.88 -5.27
C SER A 69 -16.35 -5.86 -6.47
N GLN A 70 -15.29 -6.68 -6.45
CA GLN A 70 -14.20 -6.67 -7.43
C GLN A 70 -13.66 -5.24 -7.67
N ASN A 71 -13.47 -4.51 -6.56
CA ASN A 71 -13.13 -3.09 -6.61
C ASN A 71 -12.15 -2.76 -5.48
N PRO A 72 -10.87 -2.51 -5.77
CA PRO A 72 -9.84 -2.26 -4.77
C PRO A 72 -10.12 -1.03 -3.91
N GLY A 73 -10.72 0.03 -4.47
CA GLY A 73 -11.11 1.21 -3.70
C GLY A 73 -12.18 0.89 -2.66
N LYS A 74 -13.22 0.13 -3.04
CA LYS A 74 -14.22 -0.36 -2.08
C LYS A 74 -13.62 -1.30 -1.04
N ALA A 75 -12.72 -2.19 -1.46
CA ALA A 75 -12.07 -3.13 -0.55
C ALA A 75 -11.22 -2.40 0.50
N ARG A 76 -10.39 -1.43 0.09
CA ARG A 76 -9.62 -0.59 1.03
C ARG A 76 -10.52 0.21 1.96
N ALA A 77 -11.55 0.88 1.43
CA ALA A 77 -12.49 1.68 2.23
C ALA A 77 -13.21 0.82 3.27
N ALA A 78 -13.70 -0.35 2.89
CA ALA A 78 -14.36 -1.29 3.81
C ALA A 78 -13.40 -1.82 4.88
N ALA A 79 -12.14 -2.12 4.52
CA ALA A 79 -11.12 -2.54 5.48
C ALA A 79 -10.79 -1.44 6.49
N VAL A 80 -10.69 -0.17 6.06
CA VAL A 80 -10.51 0.98 6.96
C VAL A 80 -11.70 1.10 7.90
N GLN A 81 -12.92 1.09 7.38
CA GLN A 81 -14.13 1.19 8.19
C GLN A 81 -14.20 0.09 9.25
N HIS A 82 -13.92 -1.16 8.86
CA HIS A 82 -13.90 -2.30 9.77
C HIS A 82 -12.83 -2.14 10.85
N ALA A 83 -11.59 -1.77 10.48
CA ALA A 83 -10.50 -1.56 11.42
C ALA A 83 -10.82 -0.45 12.42
N MET A 84 -11.34 0.69 11.96
CA MET A 84 -11.71 1.82 12.83
C MET A 84 -12.80 1.43 13.83
N ALA A 85 -13.84 0.71 13.39
CA ALA A 85 -14.92 0.22 14.24
C ALA A 85 -14.41 -0.77 15.30
N THR A 86 -13.49 -1.67 14.92
CA THR A 86 -12.96 -2.72 15.81
C THR A 86 -11.94 -2.18 16.81
N LEU A 87 -11.05 -1.28 16.37
CA LEU A 87 -10.08 -0.64 17.24
C LEU A 87 -10.75 0.25 18.28
N GLY A 88 -11.85 0.91 17.95
CA GLY A 88 -12.55 1.84 18.84
C GLY A 88 -11.69 3.03 19.29
N THR A 89 -10.58 3.30 18.59
CA THR A 89 -9.70 4.45 18.84
C THR A 89 -10.21 5.63 18.04
N PRO A 90 -10.19 6.86 18.57
CA PRO A 90 -10.63 8.03 17.82
C PRO A 90 -9.77 8.24 16.54
N ALA A 91 -10.34 8.83 15.52
CA ALA A 91 -9.63 9.11 14.28
C ALA A 91 -8.37 9.98 14.48
N SER A 92 -8.43 10.92 15.42
CA SER A 92 -7.30 11.79 15.80
C SER A 92 -6.11 11.04 16.41
N ALA A 93 -6.30 9.78 16.85
CA ALA A 93 -5.26 8.92 17.44
C ALA A 93 -5.04 7.63 16.64
N THR A 94 -5.57 7.53 15.41
CA THR A 94 -5.42 6.35 14.56
C THR A 94 -4.65 6.69 13.28
N TRP A 95 -3.69 5.83 12.94
CA TRP A 95 -2.97 5.85 11.66
C TRP A 95 -3.44 4.70 10.79
N ILE A 96 -3.70 4.95 9.52
CA ILE A 96 -4.04 3.96 8.50
C ILE A 96 -2.79 3.69 7.68
N ALA A 97 -2.39 2.43 7.55
CA ALA A 97 -1.28 1.98 6.72
C ALA A 97 -1.82 1.01 5.66
N SER A 98 -1.67 1.35 4.38
CA SER A 98 -2.13 0.53 3.26
C SER A 98 -0.97 -0.16 2.57
N THR A 99 -1.12 -1.47 2.33
CA THR A 99 -0.24 -2.25 1.47
C THR A 99 -1.04 -3.23 0.62
N ASP A 100 -0.38 -3.93 -0.33
CA ASP A 100 -1.04 -4.87 -1.23
C ASP A 100 -0.78 -6.32 -0.83
N ALA A 101 -1.67 -7.22 -1.23
CA ALA A 101 -1.61 -8.65 -0.91
C ALA A 101 -0.41 -9.38 -1.57
N ASP A 102 0.24 -8.76 -2.56
CA ASP A 102 1.42 -9.27 -3.25
C ASP A 102 2.71 -8.49 -2.94
N SER A 103 2.65 -7.65 -1.91
CA SER A 103 3.73 -6.75 -1.52
C SER A 103 4.29 -7.10 -0.13
N ALA A 104 5.59 -6.98 0.03
CA ALA A 104 6.27 -7.24 1.30
C ALA A 104 6.89 -5.95 1.83
N VAL A 105 6.39 -5.49 2.96
CA VAL A 105 6.86 -4.29 3.65
C VAL A 105 8.18 -4.59 4.39
N PRO A 106 9.11 -3.63 4.50
CA PRO A 106 10.31 -3.83 5.30
C PRO A 106 9.99 -3.85 6.81
N PRO A 107 10.83 -4.49 7.65
CA PRO A 107 10.57 -4.64 9.09
C PRO A 107 10.37 -3.32 9.86
N ASN A 108 10.91 -2.21 9.36
CA ASN A 108 10.76 -0.88 9.95
C ASN A 108 9.62 -0.05 9.36
N TRP A 109 8.80 -0.61 8.47
CA TRP A 109 7.77 0.12 7.72
C TRP A 109 6.78 0.87 8.61
N LEU A 110 6.18 0.19 9.58
CA LEU A 110 5.21 0.83 10.49
C LEU A 110 5.91 1.81 11.47
N ALA A 111 7.13 1.49 11.90
CA ALA A 111 7.91 2.38 12.75
C ALA A 111 8.29 3.67 12.01
N PHE A 112 8.67 3.57 10.74
CA PHE A 112 8.93 4.71 9.87
C PHE A 112 7.67 5.59 9.72
N GLN A 113 6.53 5.01 9.42
CA GLN A 113 5.27 5.75 9.29
C GLN A 113 4.86 6.42 10.61
N LEU A 114 5.03 5.73 11.74
CA LEU A 114 4.79 6.30 13.07
C LEU A 114 5.68 7.51 13.36
N GLU A 115 6.96 7.43 12.99
CA GLU A 115 7.90 8.55 13.12
C GLU A 115 7.42 9.77 12.32
N GLN A 116 6.98 9.55 11.06
CA GLN A 116 6.47 10.64 10.23
C GLN A 116 5.16 11.24 10.80
N ALA A 117 4.26 10.40 11.31
CA ALA A 117 3.05 10.86 11.99
C ALA A 117 3.37 11.73 13.22
N ARG A 118 4.37 11.34 14.03
CA ARG A 118 4.87 12.13 15.18
C ARG A 118 5.55 13.44 14.74
N ALA A 119 6.14 13.47 13.55
CA ALA A 119 6.66 14.69 12.92
C ALA A 119 5.56 15.57 12.28
N ASN A 120 4.30 15.26 12.59
CA ASN A 120 3.10 15.95 12.10
C ASN A 120 2.89 15.86 10.57
N TRP A 121 3.38 14.82 9.92
CA TRP A 121 2.90 14.48 8.60
C TRP A 121 1.53 13.81 8.71
N GLU A 122 0.61 14.19 7.82
CA GLU A 122 -0.76 13.67 7.81
C GLU A 122 -0.91 12.54 6.78
N ALA A 123 0.01 12.46 5.82
CA ALA A 123 0.14 11.30 4.95
C ALA A 123 1.60 11.05 4.57
N VAL A 124 1.91 9.78 4.30
CA VAL A 124 3.20 9.29 3.79
C VAL A 124 2.92 8.53 2.49
N VAL A 125 3.51 8.98 1.40
CA VAL A 125 3.45 8.34 0.09
C VAL A 125 4.85 7.81 -0.22
N GLY A 126 4.99 6.48 -0.16
CA GLY A 126 6.27 5.81 -0.38
C GLY A 126 6.43 5.28 -1.80
N THR A 127 7.64 4.84 -2.12
CA THR A 127 7.97 4.15 -3.37
C THR A 127 7.82 2.64 -3.25
N VAL A 128 7.80 1.95 -4.39
CA VAL A 128 7.89 0.49 -4.44
C VAL A 128 9.18 0.06 -5.14
N THR A 129 9.62 -1.16 -4.87
CA THR A 129 10.74 -1.81 -5.55
C THR A 129 10.32 -3.17 -6.07
N VAL A 130 10.98 -3.62 -7.13
CA VAL A 130 10.84 -4.96 -7.67
C VAL A 130 12.20 -5.63 -7.60
N THR A 131 12.28 -6.77 -6.92
CA THR A 131 13.54 -7.49 -6.73
C THR A 131 13.63 -8.76 -7.57
N ARG A 132 12.49 -9.35 -7.94
CA ARG A 132 12.41 -10.58 -8.73
C ARG A 132 11.74 -10.27 -10.06
N TRP A 133 12.55 -10.07 -11.07
CA TRP A 133 12.08 -9.77 -12.42
C TRP A 133 11.75 -11.03 -13.21
N PRO A 134 10.70 -11.02 -14.06
CA PRO A 134 10.49 -12.08 -15.04
C PRO A 134 11.68 -12.08 -16.03
N PRO A 135 11.94 -13.22 -16.70
CA PRO A 135 13.04 -13.34 -17.66
C PRO A 135 12.73 -12.61 -18.99
N VAL A 136 12.40 -11.32 -18.89
CA VAL A 136 12.21 -10.42 -20.04
C VAL A 136 13.45 -9.53 -20.11
N PRO A 137 14.24 -9.60 -21.19
CA PRO A 137 15.45 -8.80 -21.32
C PRO A 137 15.18 -7.32 -21.11
N GLN A 138 16.12 -6.60 -20.53
CA GLN A 138 16.10 -5.15 -20.29
C GLN A 138 14.87 -4.56 -19.56
N LEU A 139 13.84 -5.35 -19.20
CA LEU A 139 12.65 -4.87 -18.53
C LEU A 139 12.99 -4.16 -17.21
N ALA A 140 13.88 -4.75 -16.41
CA ALA A 140 14.34 -4.17 -15.15
C ALA A 140 15.02 -2.81 -15.36
N ASP A 141 15.92 -2.72 -16.33
CA ASP A 141 16.67 -1.50 -16.64
C ASP A 141 15.75 -0.39 -17.18
N ARG A 142 14.82 -0.75 -18.08
CA ARG A 142 13.83 0.19 -18.61
C ARG A 142 12.92 0.72 -17.53
N HIS A 143 12.38 -0.17 -16.69
CA HIS A 143 11.57 0.23 -15.55
C HIS A 143 12.37 1.14 -14.63
N HIS A 144 13.59 0.76 -14.26
CA HIS A 144 14.44 1.58 -13.40
C HIS A 144 14.66 2.97 -13.97
N LYS A 145 15.02 3.07 -15.25
CA LYS A 145 15.23 4.35 -15.94
C LYS A 145 13.99 5.24 -15.90
N LEU A 146 12.80 4.69 -16.17
CA LEU A 146 11.55 5.46 -16.18
C LEU A 146 11.08 5.81 -14.76
N TYR A 147 11.15 4.86 -13.84
CA TYR A 147 10.69 5.05 -12.46
C TYR A 147 11.49 6.11 -11.73
N TYR A 148 12.79 6.16 -11.94
CA TYR A 148 13.70 7.11 -11.31
C TYR A 148 14.04 8.33 -12.17
N ALA A 149 13.39 8.53 -13.32
CA ALA A 149 13.69 9.62 -14.26
C ALA A 149 13.59 11.02 -13.63
N SER A 150 12.71 11.22 -12.65
CA SER A 150 12.53 12.50 -11.95
C SER A 150 13.43 12.68 -10.73
N ARG A 151 14.33 11.70 -10.44
CA ARG A 151 15.22 11.78 -9.29
C ARG A 151 16.31 12.86 -9.52
N PRO A 152 16.53 13.78 -8.55
CA PRO A 152 17.58 14.78 -8.67
C PRO A 152 18.96 14.13 -8.84
N THR A 153 19.76 14.64 -9.78
CA THR A 153 21.11 14.13 -10.07
C THR A 153 22.19 14.66 -9.12
N CYS A 154 21.92 15.82 -8.49
CA CYS A 154 22.91 16.55 -7.66
C CYS A 154 22.58 16.54 -6.17
N GLY A 155 21.89 15.51 -5.67
CA GLY A 155 21.44 15.44 -4.28
C GLY A 155 20.18 16.29 -4.04
N GLY A 156 19.58 16.12 -2.85
CA GLY A 156 18.34 16.79 -2.45
C GLY A 156 17.19 15.81 -2.23
N LEU A 157 16.09 16.29 -1.64
CA LEU A 157 14.90 15.49 -1.39
C LEU A 157 14.21 15.17 -2.71
N TRP A 158 14.07 13.88 -3.02
CA TRP A 158 13.29 13.43 -4.15
C TRP A 158 11.81 13.34 -3.78
N ARG A 159 11.06 14.36 -4.14
CA ARG A 159 9.59 14.32 -4.07
C ARG A 159 9.06 13.59 -5.30
N HIS A 160 9.12 12.26 -5.27
CA HIS A 160 8.72 11.44 -6.41
C HIS A 160 7.24 11.63 -6.78
N PRO A 161 6.87 11.48 -8.08
CA PRO A 161 5.48 11.63 -8.52
C PRO A 161 4.61 10.39 -8.24
N HIS A 162 5.24 9.28 -7.90
CA HIS A 162 4.56 7.98 -7.78
C HIS A 162 3.59 7.96 -6.62
N VAL A 163 2.47 7.25 -6.79
CA VAL A 163 1.52 6.88 -5.75
C VAL A 163 1.24 5.39 -5.88
N HIS A 164 1.35 4.66 -4.78
CA HIS A 164 1.09 3.23 -4.73
C HIS A 164 0.30 2.89 -3.48
N GLY A 165 -0.87 2.28 -3.64
CA GLY A 165 -1.65 1.74 -2.53
C GLY A 165 -0.86 0.71 -1.70
N ALA A 166 0.18 0.14 -2.29
CA ALA A 166 1.13 -0.77 -1.64
C ALA A 166 2.02 -0.11 -0.59
N ASN A 167 2.21 1.23 -0.63
CA ASN A 167 3.05 1.97 0.32
C ASN A 167 2.47 3.35 0.63
N LEU A 168 1.36 3.37 1.34
CA LEU A 168 0.63 4.58 1.69
C LEU A 168 0.27 4.58 3.18
N GLY A 169 0.56 5.68 3.87
CA GLY A 169 0.12 5.95 5.23
C GLY A 169 -0.70 7.22 5.31
N VAL A 170 -1.72 7.26 6.17
CA VAL A 170 -2.54 8.46 6.35
C VAL A 170 -3.14 8.52 7.75
N ALA A 171 -3.16 9.72 8.34
CA ALA A 171 -3.90 9.99 9.57
C ALA A 171 -5.40 9.77 9.34
N ALA A 172 -6.05 8.99 10.22
CA ALA A 172 -7.45 8.64 9.99
C ALA A 172 -8.39 9.86 9.99
N GLU A 173 -8.04 10.92 10.71
CA GLU A 173 -8.79 12.17 10.68
C GLU A 173 -8.69 12.86 9.30
N ALA A 174 -7.49 12.96 8.73
CA ALA A 174 -7.29 13.49 7.38
C ALA A 174 -7.97 12.62 6.32
N TYR A 175 -7.88 11.28 6.45
CA TYR A 175 -8.57 10.32 5.59
C TYR A 175 -10.09 10.55 5.58
N GLN A 176 -10.70 10.69 6.76
CA GLN A 176 -12.14 10.95 6.89
C GLN A 176 -12.51 12.33 6.33
N GLY A 177 -11.69 13.34 6.60
CA GLY A 177 -11.92 14.72 6.15
C GLY A 177 -12.00 14.89 4.64
N VAL A 178 -11.32 14.00 3.87
CA VAL A 178 -11.35 14.03 2.40
C VAL A 178 -12.28 12.98 1.79
N GLY A 179 -13.03 12.22 2.59
CA GLY A 179 -13.98 11.21 2.14
C GLY A 179 -13.37 9.81 1.90
N GLY A 180 -12.10 9.61 2.22
CA GLY A 180 -11.43 8.31 2.16
C GLY A 180 -11.13 7.79 0.76
N PHE A 181 -10.91 6.47 0.64
CA PHE A 181 -10.71 5.83 -0.65
C PHE A 181 -12.01 5.84 -1.46
N PRO A 182 -12.02 6.43 -2.67
CA PRO A 182 -13.19 6.37 -3.54
C PRO A 182 -13.39 4.97 -4.09
N ALA A 183 -14.64 4.65 -4.45
CA ALA A 183 -15.03 3.36 -5.02
C ALA A 183 -14.59 3.23 -6.50
N LEU A 184 -13.30 3.37 -6.75
CA LEU A 184 -12.72 3.26 -8.10
C LEU A 184 -12.12 1.86 -8.32
N PRO A 185 -12.22 1.32 -9.55
CA PRO A 185 -11.60 0.05 -9.88
C PRO A 185 -10.08 0.16 -10.06
N VAL A 186 -9.56 1.40 -10.22
CA VAL A 186 -8.14 1.73 -10.35
C VAL A 186 -7.92 3.19 -10.02
N GLY A 187 -6.76 3.53 -9.42
CA GLY A 187 -6.36 4.90 -9.09
C GLY A 187 -7.04 5.49 -7.86
N GLU A 188 -7.63 4.65 -7.01
CA GLU A 188 -8.23 5.06 -5.73
C GLU A 188 -7.19 5.68 -4.79
N ASP A 189 -5.95 5.21 -4.84
CA ASP A 189 -4.80 5.73 -4.11
C ASP A 189 -4.38 7.12 -4.62
N HIS A 190 -4.27 7.28 -5.95
CA HIS A 190 -4.03 8.58 -6.58
C HIS A 190 -5.13 9.59 -6.25
N ALA A 191 -6.37 9.17 -6.28
CA ALA A 191 -7.52 10.02 -5.97
C ALA A 191 -7.49 10.48 -4.50
N LEU A 192 -7.18 9.57 -3.56
CA LEU A 192 -7.04 9.90 -2.14
C LEU A 192 -5.89 10.90 -1.91
N VAL A 193 -4.69 10.61 -2.43
CA VAL A 193 -3.53 11.49 -2.27
C VAL A 193 -3.79 12.86 -2.88
N SER A 194 -4.39 12.92 -4.07
CA SER A 194 -4.76 14.18 -4.70
C SER A 194 -5.81 14.97 -3.90
N ALA A 195 -6.75 14.27 -3.24
CA ALA A 195 -7.72 14.92 -2.35
C ALA A 195 -7.05 15.50 -1.10
N LEU A 196 -6.11 14.77 -0.48
CA LEU A 196 -5.33 15.26 0.65
C LEU A 196 -4.53 16.52 0.28
N GLU A 197 -3.80 16.49 -0.84
CA GLU A 197 -3.00 17.62 -1.31
C GLU A 197 -3.88 18.85 -1.63
N ARG A 198 -5.01 18.66 -2.32
CA ARG A 198 -5.95 19.76 -2.63
C ARG A 198 -6.60 20.39 -1.38
N ASN A 199 -6.77 19.63 -0.31
CA ASN A 199 -7.30 20.13 0.96
C ASN A 199 -6.23 20.66 1.91
N GLY A 200 -4.97 20.78 1.44
CA GLY A 200 -3.88 21.41 2.18
C GLY A 200 -3.26 20.53 3.27
N HIS A 201 -3.53 19.22 3.27
CA HIS A 201 -2.89 18.29 4.21
C HIS A 201 -1.40 18.15 3.95
N ARG A 202 -0.64 17.91 5.00
CA ARG A 202 0.82 17.72 4.93
C ARG A 202 1.15 16.31 4.43
N VAL A 203 1.45 16.18 3.14
CA VAL A 203 1.79 14.91 2.47
C VAL A 203 3.31 14.81 2.29
N LEU A 204 3.92 13.79 2.89
CA LEU A 204 5.32 13.45 2.66
C LEU A 204 5.44 12.46 1.50
N ARG A 205 6.13 12.86 0.43
CA ARG A 205 6.56 11.97 -0.63
C ARG A 205 8.02 11.61 -0.42
N THR A 206 8.32 10.32 -0.20
CA THR A 206 9.68 9.88 0.18
C THR A 206 10.04 8.51 -0.37
N PRO A 207 11.29 8.31 -0.81
CA PRO A 207 11.81 7.00 -1.20
C PRO A 207 12.41 6.20 -0.04
N ASP A 208 12.41 6.72 1.20
CA ASP A 208 13.25 6.21 2.28
C ASP A 208 12.81 4.86 2.88
N CYS A 209 11.59 4.42 2.65
CA CYS A 209 11.08 3.14 3.13
C CYS A 209 10.32 2.42 2.01
N PRO A 210 11.02 1.95 0.96
CA PRO A 210 10.38 1.32 -0.18
C PRO A 210 9.76 -0.04 0.19
N VAL A 211 8.62 -0.36 -0.40
CA VAL A 211 7.95 -1.65 -0.28
C VAL A 211 8.28 -2.52 -1.48
N GLU A 212 8.63 -3.79 -1.26
CA GLU A 212 8.86 -4.73 -2.35
C GLU A 212 7.53 -5.25 -2.89
N THR A 213 7.25 -5.03 -4.17
CA THR A 213 6.04 -5.51 -4.83
C THR A 213 6.32 -6.57 -5.90
N SER A 214 5.26 -7.24 -6.35
CA SER A 214 5.32 -8.27 -7.37
C SER A 214 5.62 -7.69 -8.75
N SER A 215 6.43 -8.41 -9.54
CA SER A 215 6.72 -8.12 -10.94
C SER A 215 5.83 -8.88 -11.93
N ARG A 216 4.69 -9.39 -11.49
CA ARG A 216 3.82 -10.16 -12.37
C ARG A 216 3.32 -9.31 -13.55
N LEU A 217 3.40 -9.89 -14.77
CA LEU A 217 2.94 -9.27 -16.01
C LEU A 217 1.45 -9.53 -16.30
N ARG A 218 0.76 -10.29 -15.43
CA ARG A 218 -0.69 -10.49 -15.48
C ARG A 218 -1.29 -9.93 -14.20
N PRO A 219 -1.56 -8.61 -14.17
CA PRO A 219 -2.10 -7.95 -12.98
C PRO A 219 -3.53 -8.42 -12.68
N ARG A 220 -3.92 -8.32 -11.42
CA ARG A 220 -5.31 -8.57 -10.97
C ARG A 220 -6.18 -7.33 -11.15
N ALA A 221 -5.58 -6.15 -11.05
CA ALA A 221 -6.24 -4.87 -11.30
C ALA A 221 -5.75 -4.30 -12.64
N VAL A 222 -6.68 -4.04 -13.55
CA VAL A 222 -6.39 -3.43 -14.86
C VAL A 222 -6.09 -1.95 -14.64
N GLY A 223 -4.98 -1.44 -15.22
CA GLY A 223 -4.58 -0.03 -15.12
C GLY A 223 -3.68 0.32 -13.93
N GLY A 224 -3.26 -0.67 -13.13
CA GLY A 224 -2.32 -0.49 -12.02
C GLY A 224 -0.86 -0.76 -12.42
N PHE A 225 0.03 -0.75 -11.41
CA PHE A 225 1.49 -0.95 -11.56
C PHE A 225 1.87 -2.19 -12.40
N GLY A 226 1.17 -3.30 -12.22
CA GLY A 226 1.41 -4.52 -13.00
C GLY A 226 1.08 -4.36 -14.50
N ASP A 227 0.07 -3.56 -14.85
CA ASP A 227 -0.24 -3.23 -16.24
C ASP A 227 0.85 -2.37 -16.89
N ASP A 228 1.44 -1.45 -16.14
CA ASP A 228 2.53 -0.62 -16.63
C ASP A 228 3.78 -1.47 -16.89
N LEU A 229 4.06 -2.46 -16.02
CA LEU A 229 5.11 -3.45 -16.28
C LEU A 229 4.81 -4.32 -17.51
N ALA A 230 3.55 -4.74 -17.70
CA ALA A 230 3.14 -5.55 -18.84
C ALA A 230 3.27 -4.77 -20.16
N LYS A 231 2.92 -3.48 -20.18
CA LYS A 231 3.11 -2.60 -21.34
C LYS A 231 4.58 -2.45 -21.68
N LEU A 232 5.44 -2.20 -20.68
CA LEU A 232 6.89 -2.11 -20.87
C LEU A 232 7.48 -3.41 -21.44
N ALA A 233 6.98 -4.57 -21.00
CA ALA A 233 7.41 -5.86 -21.53
C ALA A 233 6.95 -6.07 -22.98
N ALA A 234 5.71 -5.70 -23.33
CA ALA A 234 5.16 -5.89 -24.66
C ALA A 234 5.80 -4.97 -25.73
N GLU A 235 6.21 -3.75 -25.35
CA GLU A 235 6.92 -2.84 -26.27
C GLU A 235 8.26 -3.40 -26.76
N GLU A 236 8.84 -4.37 -26.06
CA GLU A 236 10.09 -5.03 -26.45
C GLU A 236 9.89 -6.08 -27.54
N GLU A 237 8.75 -6.81 -27.52
CA GLU A 237 8.42 -7.81 -28.53
C GLU A 237 8.19 -7.19 -29.92
N VAL A 238 7.84 -5.90 -29.98
CA VAL A 238 7.56 -5.18 -31.25
C VAL A 238 8.85 -4.63 -31.89
N MET A 239 9.94 -4.48 -31.13
CA MET A 239 11.22 -3.92 -31.62
C MET A 239 12.23 -4.99 -32.07
N HIS A 240 11.88 -6.26 -32.04
CA HIS A 240 12.70 -7.40 -32.50
C HIS A 240 11.96 -8.17 -33.56
#